data_ce11ffbf75efc6f8993d05f3d38e7959
#
_entry.id   ce11ffbf75efc6f8993d05f3d38e7959
#
_cell.length_a   1.000
_cell.length_b   1.000
_cell.length_c   1.000
_cell.angle_alpha   90.00
_cell.angle_beta   90.00
_cell.angle_gamma   90.00
#
_symmetry.space_group_name_H-M   'P 1'
#
loop_
_entity.id
_entity.type
_entity.pdbx_description
1 polymer ?
#
loop_
_entity_poly.entity_id
_entity_poly.type
_entity_poly.pdbx_seq_one_letter_code
_entity_poly.pdbx_strand_id
1 'polypeptide(L)'
;ISLGLVGSEMCIRDRSISTHKIEFAGLKVGKHQFNFELNKEFFENFSFFDFNNIDLIVDVDLTKKSTLLKLNFHVRGSVNVNCDMTNEPFDMPFNKEDFLVVKFGQEYNDEDNEILVLPYGEHKVILDQYLYELVILSLPRKRVHPGVENGTLESEIIKILDELKPSGFALESDPRWEKLKKIKNK
;
A
#
# COMPACT_ATOMS: atom_id res chain seq x y z
N ILE A 1 13.12 6.98 -53.68
CA ILE A 1 13.09 6.01 -52.57
C ILE A 1 13.21 6.82 -51.30
N SER A 2 12.05 7.09 -50.70
CA SER A 2 11.94 7.82 -49.43
C SER A 2 12.04 6.80 -48.29
N LEU A 3 13.12 6.84 -47.55
CA LEU A 3 13.27 6.09 -46.31
C LEU A 3 12.51 6.84 -45.21
N GLY A 4 11.31 6.33 -44.88
CA GLY A 4 10.55 6.78 -43.73
C GLY A 4 11.30 6.41 -42.45
N LEU A 5 11.72 7.42 -41.72
CA LEU A 5 12.13 7.30 -40.31
C LEU A 5 10.93 6.88 -39.48
N VAL A 6 10.96 5.65 -39.02
CA VAL A 6 10.03 5.20 -37.95
C VAL A 6 10.45 5.95 -36.69
N GLY A 7 9.73 7.04 -36.43
CA GLY A 7 9.83 7.71 -35.15
C GLY A 7 9.38 6.74 -34.04
N SER A 8 10.28 6.36 -33.16
CA SER A 8 9.93 5.75 -31.91
C SER A 8 9.01 6.75 -31.18
N GLU A 9 7.74 6.42 -31.09
CA GLU A 9 6.83 7.09 -30.15
C GLU A 9 7.37 6.82 -28.75
N MET A 10 8.23 7.73 -28.33
CA MET A 10 8.58 7.85 -26.94
C MET A 10 7.27 8.27 -26.24
N CYS A 11 6.58 7.30 -25.64
CA CYS A 11 5.47 7.59 -24.75
C CYS A 11 5.98 8.60 -23.74
N ILE A 12 5.63 9.86 -23.96
CA ILE A 12 5.69 10.89 -22.94
C ILE A 12 4.64 10.44 -21.92
N ARG A 13 5.07 9.66 -20.95
CA ARG A 13 4.30 9.51 -19.71
C ARG A 13 4.10 10.93 -19.22
N ASP A 14 2.88 11.43 -19.33
CA ASP A 14 2.46 12.64 -18.64
C ASP A 14 3.00 12.50 -17.22
N ARG A 15 3.98 13.32 -16.88
CA ARG A 15 4.44 13.41 -15.49
C ARG A 15 3.29 14.01 -14.74
N SER A 16 2.48 13.16 -14.13
CA SER A 16 1.56 13.59 -13.11
C SER A 16 2.34 14.54 -12.18
N ILE A 17 1.80 15.73 -11.99
CA ILE A 17 2.45 16.74 -11.15
C ILE A 17 2.58 16.08 -9.77
N SER A 18 3.81 15.73 -9.38
CA SER A 18 4.06 15.12 -8.08
C SER A 18 3.61 16.10 -6.99
N THR A 19 2.60 15.71 -6.24
CA THR A 19 1.97 16.54 -5.21
C THR A 19 2.68 16.42 -3.87
N HIS A 20 3.27 15.24 -3.58
CA HIS A 20 3.91 14.94 -2.32
C HIS A 20 5.43 14.89 -2.50
N LYS A 21 6.07 16.04 -2.30
CA LYS A 21 7.52 16.21 -2.40
C LYS A 21 8.06 16.94 -1.18
N ILE A 22 9.28 16.62 -0.78
CA ILE A 22 10.02 17.32 0.27
C ILE A 22 11.26 17.94 -0.36
N GLU A 23 11.36 19.26 -0.32
CA GLU A 23 12.53 20.01 -0.75
C GLU A 23 13.53 20.10 0.42
N PHE A 24 14.54 19.26 0.39
CA PHE A 24 15.48 19.13 1.50
C PHE A 24 16.72 20.00 1.36
N ALA A 25 17.02 20.55 0.17
CA ALA A 25 18.26 21.32 -0.07
C ALA A 25 18.35 22.55 0.84
N GLY A 26 17.25 23.27 1.03
CA GLY A 26 17.20 24.47 1.88
C GLY A 26 17.09 24.18 3.38
N LEU A 27 16.88 22.93 3.79
CA LEU A 27 16.71 22.59 5.20
C LEU A 27 18.06 22.54 5.92
N LYS A 28 18.07 22.97 7.19
CA LYS A 28 19.23 22.78 8.08
C LYS A 28 19.35 21.32 8.49
N VAL A 29 20.55 20.90 8.89
CA VAL A 29 20.75 19.59 9.53
C VAL A 29 19.94 19.53 10.83
N GLY A 30 19.12 18.50 11.00
CA GLY A 30 18.21 18.38 12.13
C GLY A 30 16.91 17.68 11.79
N LYS A 31 15.92 17.83 12.66
CA LYS A 31 14.60 17.26 12.51
C LYS A 31 13.64 18.28 11.90
N HIS A 32 12.84 17.83 10.96
CA HIS A 32 11.79 18.61 10.29
C HIS A 32 10.54 17.75 10.20
N GLN A 33 9.37 18.37 10.25
CA GLN A 33 8.09 17.69 10.15
C GLN A 33 7.33 18.21 8.96
N PHE A 34 6.68 17.27 8.25
CA PHE A 34 5.80 17.56 7.12
C PHE A 34 4.51 16.78 7.31
N ASN A 35 3.44 17.32 6.77
CA ASN A 35 2.13 16.69 6.80
C ASN A 35 1.57 16.67 5.38
N PHE A 36 1.00 15.53 4.98
CA PHE A 36 0.37 15.35 3.68
C PHE A 36 -1.00 14.70 3.88
N GLU A 37 -1.91 15.00 2.97
CA GLU A 37 -3.23 14.41 2.92
C GLU A 37 -3.34 13.54 1.66
N LEU A 38 -3.75 12.28 1.83
CA LEU A 38 -3.99 11.36 0.74
C LEU A 38 -5.50 11.14 0.62
N ASN A 39 -6.03 11.58 -0.50
CA ASN A 39 -7.44 11.45 -0.85
C ASN A 39 -7.62 10.46 -2.02
N LYS A 40 -8.85 10.21 -2.41
CA LYS A 40 -9.19 9.32 -3.52
C LYS A 40 -8.51 9.73 -4.83
N GLU A 41 -8.45 11.02 -5.14
CA GLU A 41 -7.84 11.55 -6.36
C GLU A 41 -6.35 11.17 -6.47
N PHE A 42 -5.64 11.12 -5.33
CA PHE A 42 -4.25 10.68 -5.31
C PHE A 42 -4.10 9.26 -5.86
N PHE A 43 -4.96 8.32 -5.43
CA PHE A 43 -4.91 6.92 -5.86
C PHE A 43 -5.40 6.75 -7.31
N GLU A 44 -6.36 7.54 -7.75
CA GLU A 44 -6.85 7.55 -9.13
C GLU A 44 -5.74 7.93 -10.12
N ASN A 45 -4.78 8.79 -9.74
CA ASN A 45 -3.60 9.12 -10.55
C ASN A 45 -2.71 7.89 -10.82
N PHE A 46 -2.75 6.88 -9.93
CA PHE A 46 -2.09 5.58 -10.13
C PHE A 46 -3.00 4.53 -10.78
N SER A 47 -4.15 4.94 -11.30
CA SER A 47 -5.17 4.04 -11.89
C SER A 47 -5.69 2.98 -10.90
N PHE A 48 -5.75 3.33 -9.62
CA PHE A 48 -6.27 2.45 -8.59
C PHE A 48 -7.64 2.95 -8.11
N PHE A 49 -8.68 2.11 -8.26
CA PHE A 49 -10.08 2.47 -8.06
C PHE A 49 -10.82 1.54 -7.07
N ASP A 50 -10.09 0.75 -6.30
CA ASP A 50 -10.66 -0.27 -5.39
C ASP A 50 -11.23 0.32 -4.08
N PHE A 51 -11.11 1.62 -3.87
CA PHE A 51 -11.68 2.33 -2.73
C PHE A 51 -12.96 3.08 -3.11
N ASN A 52 -13.98 2.99 -2.25
CA ASN A 52 -15.14 3.85 -2.36
C ASN A 52 -14.78 5.29 -1.97
N ASN A 53 -14.08 5.43 -0.84
CA ASN A 53 -13.48 6.67 -0.36
C ASN A 53 -12.22 6.37 0.45
N ILE A 54 -11.33 7.36 0.58
CA ILE A 54 -10.11 7.25 1.38
C ILE A 54 -9.74 8.65 1.89
N ASP A 55 -9.49 8.74 3.20
CA ASP A 55 -9.01 9.94 3.87
C ASP A 55 -7.89 9.56 4.83
N LEU A 56 -6.66 9.80 4.42
CA LEU A 56 -5.47 9.51 5.20
C LEU A 56 -4.64 10.76 5.40
N ILE A 57 -4.10 10.88 6.60
CA ILE A 57 -3.12 11.90 6.98
C ILE A 57 -1.79 11.20 7.16
N VAL A 58 -0.76 11.74 6.50
CA VAL A 58 0.62 11.25 6.58
C VAL A 58 1.47 12.29 7.30
N ASP A 59 1.89 11.97 8.50
CA ASP A 59 2.88 12.74 9.23
C ASP A 59 4.27 12.19 8.90
N VAL A 60 5.17 13.04 8.43
CA VAL A 60 6.53 12.66 8.04
C VAL A 60 7.56 13.37 8.91
N ASP A 61 8.28 12.61 9.71
CA ASP A 61 9.41 13.09 10.50
C ASP A 61 10.72 12.91 9.72
N LEU A 62 11.18 13.98 9.08
CA LEU A 62 12.46 14.01 8.37
C LEU A 62 13.60 14.33 9.31
N THR A 63 14.58 13.46 9.42
CA THR A 63 15.87 13.74 10.07
C THR A 63 16.96 13.91 9.01
N LYS A 64 17.39 15.15 8.77
CA LYS A 64 18.48 15.47 7.85
C LYS A 64 19.82 15.34 8.55
N LYS A 65 20.69 14.48 8.02
CA LYS A 65 22.11 14.37 8.39
C LYS A 65 22.99 14.85 7.22
N SER A 66 24.29 14.94 7.42
CA SER A 66 25.22 15.39 6.39
C SER A 66 25.30 14.46 5.17
N THR A 67 25.09 13.15 5.33
CA THR A 67 25.26 12.14 4.29
C THR A 67 23.98 11.40 3.90
N LEU A 68 22.91 11.55 4.68
CA LEU A 68 21.66 10.84 4.46
C LEU A 68 20.46 11.61 5.03
N LEU A 69 19.28 11.27 4.52
CA LEU A 69 18.00 11.69 5.12
C LEU A 69 17.30 10.44 5.65
N LYS A 70 16.72 10.53 6.84
CA LYS A 70 15.85 9.49 7.38
C LYS A 70 14.44 10.07 7.50
N LEU A 71 13.48 9.45 6.83
CA LEU A 71 12.07 9.78 6.90
C LEU A 71 11.35 8.68 7.68
N ASN A 72 10.58 9.07 8.69
CA ASN A 72 9.66 8.15 9.36
C ASN A 72 8.25 8.63 9.02
N PHE A 73 7.42 7.70 8.60
CA PHE A 73 6.04 7.95 8.18
C PHE A 73 5.08 7.40 9.21
N HIS A 74 4.08 8.20 9.57
CA HIS A 74 2.93 7.79 10.36
C HIS A 74 1.68 8.08 9.55
N VAL A 75 1.08 7.04 9.02
CA VAL A 75 -0.13 7.14 8.18
C VAL A 75 -1.33 6.73 9.00
N ARG A 76 -2.32 7.60 9.11
CA ARG A 76 -3.53 7.37 9.89
C ARG A 76 -4.77 7.92 9.21
N GLY A 77 -5.90 7.26 9.42
CA GLY A 77 -7.19 7.70 8.87
C GLY A 77 -8.14 6.55 8.65
N SER A 78 -8.94 6.63 7.62
CA SER A 78 -9.92 5.59 7.25
C SER A 78 -9.96 5.35 5.75
N VAL A 79 -10.24 4.09 5.40
CA VAL A 79 -10.41 3.64 4.02
C VAL A 79 -11.78 2.98 3.91
N ASN A 80 -12.66 3.53 3.06
CA ASN A 80 -13.95 2.93 2.79
C ASN A 80 -13.83 1.88 1.68
N VAL A 81 -14.11 0.63 2.05
CA VAL A 81 -14.00 -0.54 1.17
C VAL A 81 -15.25 -1.39 1.28
N ASN A 82 -15.47 -2.26 0.29
CA ASN A 82 -16.55 -3.24 0.38
C ASN A 82 -16.09 -4.47 1.15
N CYS A 83 -17.01 -5.02 1.95
CA CYS A 83 -16.81 -6.26 2.67
C CYS A 83 -16.72 -7.43 1.69
N ASP A 84 -15.70 -8.30 1.82
CA ASP A 84 -15.51 -9.46 0.95
C ASP A 84 -16.63 -10.53 1.08
N MET A 85 -17.39 -10.50 2.19
CA MET A 85 -18.47 -11.46 2.43
C MET A 85 -19.85 -10.95 2.03
N THR A 86 -20.15 -9.68 2.34
CA THR A 86 -21.49 -9.11 2.16
C THR A 86 -21.57 -8.08 1.03
N ASN A 87 -20.40 -7.65 0.52
CA ASN A 87 -20.26 -6.56 -0.44
C ASN A 87 -20.83 -5.19 0.06
N GLU A 88 -21.11 -5.08 1.35
CA GLU A 88 -21.53 -3.81 1.96
C GLU A 88 -20.32 -2.92 2.22
N PRO A 89 -20.42 -1.61 1.94
CA PRO A 89 -19.35 -0.67 2.20
C PRO A 89 -19.17 -0.43 3.70
N PHE A 90 -17.95 -0.34 4.16
CA PHE A 90 -17.62 0.03 5.53
C PHE A 90 -16.31 0.80 5.64
N ASP A 91 -16.18 1.60 6.68
CA ASP A 91 -14.97 2.34 6.98
C ASP A 91 -14.02 1.46 7.80
N MET A 92 -12.88 1.18 7.21
CA MET A 92 -11.80 0.45 7.87
C MET A 92 -10.78 1.45 8.41
N PRO A 93 -10.47 1.42 9.72
CA PRO A 93 -9.43 2.28 10.28
C PRO A 93 -8.07 1.87 9.72
N PHE A 94 -7.28 2.87 9.37
CA PHE A 94 -5.92 2.69 8.88
C PHE A 94 -4.93 3.36 9.82
N ASN A 95 -3.93 2.60 10.27
CA ASN A 95 -2.82 3.12 11.05
C ASN A 95 -1.56 2.31 10.72
N LYS A 96 -0.56 2.97 10.14
CA LYS A 96 0.68 2.33 9.72
C LYS A 96 1.87 3.24 9.97
N GLU A 97 2.96 2.64 10.44
CA GLU A 97 4.25 3.28 10.56
C GLU A 97 5.23 2.61 9.61
N ASP A 98 6.09 3.41 8.99
CA ASP A 98 7.15 2.93 8.12
C ASP A 98 8.31 3.93 8.07
N PHE A 99 9.44 3.54 7.48
CA PHE A 99 10.58 4.43 7.34
C PHE A 99 11.27 4.27 6.00
N LEU A 100 11.88 5.34 5.54
CA LEU A 100 12.69 5.37 4.32
C LEU A 100 14.00 6.10 4.60
N VAL A 101 15.11 5.50 4.18
CA VAL A 101 16.44 6.11 4.25
C VAL A 101 16.85 6.56 2.87
N VAL A 102 17.05 7.87 2.69
CA VAL A 102 17.53 8.44 1.45
C VAL A 102 19.04 8.65 1.53
N LYS A 103 19.77 8.00 0.65
CA LYS A 103 21.21 8.14 0.46
C LYS A 103 21.51 8.91 -0.82
N PHE A 104 22.69 9.48 -0.94
CA PHE A 104 23.14 10.16 -2.13
C PHE A 104 24.18 9.32 -2.85
N GLY A 105 24.02 9.12 -4.15
CA GLY A 105 24.87 8.29 -5.00
C GLY A 105 25.11 8.90 -6.38
N GLN A 106 25.69 8.11 -7.28
CA GLN A 106 25.91 8.54 -8.67
C GLN A 106 24.65 8.41 -9.52
N GLU A 107 23.88 7.36 -9.30
CA GLU A 107 22.67 7.03 -10.05
C GLU A 107 21.47 6.86 -9.10
N TYR A 108 20.28 7.07 -9.65
CA TYR A 108 19.03 6.78 -8.94
C TYR A 108 18.86 5.26 -8.78
N ASN A 109 18.52 4.83 -7.56
CA ASN A 109 18.20 3.43 -7.30
C ASN A 109 17.12 3.36 -6.21
N ASP A 110 16.07 2.58 -6.48
CA ASP A 110 14.90 2.31 -5.61
C ASP A 110 14.58 0.81 -5.52
N GLU A 111 15.56 -0.06 -5.80
CA GLU A 111 15.36 -1.52 -5.72
C GLU A 111 15.15 -2.02 -4.28
N ASP A 112 15.62 -1.26 -3.30
CA ASP A 112 15.47 -1.58 -1.88
C ASP A 112 14.33 -0.76 -1.28
N ASN A 113 13.32 -1.42 -0.74
CA ASN A 113 12.13 -0.77 -0.17
C ASN A 113 12.43 0.19 0.99
N GLU A 114 13.54 0.00 1.69
CA GLU A 114 13.94 0.83 2.83
C GLU A 114 14.97 1.90 2.45
N ILE A 115 15.62 1.78 1.30
CA ILE A 115 16.73 2.65 0.89
C ILE A 115 16.52 3.21 -0.51
N LEU A 116 16.31 4.50 -0.59
CA LEU A 116 16.26 5.25 -1.84
C LEU A 116 17.62 5.92 -2.07
N VAL A 117 18.22 5.70 -3.24
CA VAL A 117 19.43 6.41 -3.65
C VAL A 117 19.07 7.51 -4.62
N LEU A 118 19.38 8.75 -4.27
CA LEU A 118 19.21 9.91 -5.14
C LEU A 118 20.55 10.35 -5.73
N PRO A 119 20.60 10.81 -7.00
CA PRO A 119 21.78 11.37 -7.61
C PRO A 119 22.31 12.59 -6.85
N TYR A 120 23.62 12.78 -6.85
CA TYR A 120 24.21 14.01 -6.33
C TYR A 120 23.68 15.23 -7.09
N GLY A 121 23.23 16.23 -6.37
CA GLY A 121 22.66 17.46 -6.95
C GLY A 121 21.14 17.51 -6.92
N GLU A 122 20.47 16.42 -6.59
CA GLU A 122 19.03 16.47 -6.32
C GLU A 122 18.75 17.33 -5.08
N HIS A 123 17.65 18.07 -5.16
CA HIS A 123 17.25 19.02 -4.11
C HIS A 123 15.92 18.68 -3.47
N LYS A 124 15.20 17.68 -4.02
CA LYS A 124 13.89 17.23 -3.55
C LYS A 124 13.81 15.69 -3.57
N VAL A 125 13.01 15.14 -2.70
CA VAL A 125 12.56 13.75 -2.75
C VAL A 125 11.09 13.73 -3.11
N ILE A 126 10.71 12.90 -4.08
CA ILE A 126 9.33 12.67 -4.51
C ILE A 126 8.84 11.43 -3.76
N LEU A 127 7.72 11.54 -3.08
CA LEU A 127 7.19 10.52 -2.21
C LEU A 127 5.91 9.85 -2.77
N ASP A 128 5.37 10.34 -3.89
CA ASP A 128 4.09 9.86 -4.42
C ASP A 128 4.06 8.34 -4.60
N GLN A 129 5.07 7.77 -5.27
CA GLN A 129 5.16 6.32 -5.50
C GLN A 129 5.28 5.56 -4.18
N TYR A 130 6.14 6.01 -3.29
CA TYR A 130 6.36 5.36 -2.00
C TYR A 130 5.11 5.37 -1.12
N LEU A 131 4.41 6.50 -1.04
CA LEU A 131 3.17 6.63 -0.26
C LEU A 131 2.05 5.76 -0.83
N TYR A 132 1.95 5.67 -2.16
CA TYR A 132 1.01 4.78 -2.82
C TYR A 132 1.27 3.32 -2.43
N GLU A 133 2.50 2.85 -2.58
CA GLU A 133 2.90 1.48 -2.26
C GLU A 133 2.71 1.16 -0.78
N LEU A 134 3.12 2.07 0.11
CA LEU A 134 2.95 1.94 1.55
C LEU A 134 1.49 1.68 1.94
N VAL A 135 0.55 2.44 1.39
CA VAL A 135 -0.87 2.28 1.69
C VAL A 135 -1.39 0.96 1.12
N ILE A 136 -1.15 0.70 -0.17
CA ILE A 136 -1.70 -0.50 -0.83
C ILE A 136 -1.18 -1.79 -0.21
N LEU A 137 0.12 -1.88 0.08
CA LEU A 137 0.73 -3.07 0.68
C LEU A 137 0.37 -3.27 2.16
N SER A 138 -0.06 -2.21 2.84
CA SER A 138 -0.46 -2.28 4.25
C SER A 138 -1.92 -2.69 4.44
N LEU A 139 -2.73 -2.70 3.37
CA LEU A 139 -4.12 -3.13 3.46
C LEU A 139 -4.22 -4.64 3.69
N PRO A 140 -5.14 -5.09 4.57
CA PRO A 140 -5.38 -6.50 4.77
C PRO A 140 -5.95 -7.13 3.50
N ARG A 141 -5.52 -8.35 3.19
CA ARG A 141 -6.04 -9.12 2.05
C ARG A 141 -7.52 -9.47 2.19
N LYS A 142 -7.98 -9.66 3.43
CA LYS A 142 -9.36 -10.00 3.74
C LYS A 142 -9.99 -8.80 4.44
N ARG A 143 -11.01 -8.24 3.83
CA ARG A 143 -11.74 -7.07 4.31
C ARG A 143 -13.12 -7.50 4.76
N VAL A 144 -13.30 -7.71 6.06
CA VAL A 144 -14.56 -8.17 6.63
C VAL A 144 -15.15 -7.07 7.50
N HIS A 145 -16.42 -6.76 7.27
CA HIS A 145 -17.15 -5.80 8.08
C HIS A 145 -17.18 -6.26 9.55
N PRO A 146 -16.83 -5.41 10.52
CA PRO A 146 -16.82 -5.80 11.95
C PRO A 146 -18.13 -6.42 12.43
N GLY A 147 -19.25 -5.97 11.87
CA GLY A 147 -20.57 -6.52 12.20
C GLY A 147 -20.78 -7.98 11.80
N VAL A 148 -20.02 -8.48 10.82
CA VAL A 148 -20.04 -9.90 10.43
C VAL A 148 -19.31 -10.73 11.49
N GLU A 149 -18.17 -10.27 11.96
CA GLU A 149 -17.39 -10.97 13.00
C GLU A 149 -18.10 -10.98 14.35
N ASN A 150 -18.77 -9.88 14.70
CA ASN A 150 -19.50 -9.72 15.95
C ASN A 150 -20.94 -10.28 15.89
N GLY A 151 -21.40 -10.78 14.73
CA GLY A 151 -22.75 -11.30 14.53
C GLY A 151 -23.86 -10.24 14.65
N THR A 152 -23.52 -8.95 14.55
CA THR A 152 -24.49 -7.84 14.64
C THR A 152 -25.06 -7.43 13.30
N LEU A 153 -24.43 -7.84 12.20
CA LEU A 153 -24.89 -7.55 10.84
C LEU A 153 -25.85 -8.67 10.39
N GLU A 154 -27.13 -8.36 10.32
CA GLU A 154 -28.14 -9.25 9.70
C GLU A 154 -28.17 -9.01 8.19
N SER A 155 -27.41 -9.80 7.44
CA SER A 155 -27.45 -9.80 5.99
C SER A 155 -28.03 -11.12 5.48
N GLU A 156 -28.90 -11.08 4.45
CA GLU A 156 -29.43 -12.26 3.79
C GLU A 156 -28.30 -13.13 3.24
N ILE A 157 -27.19 -12.49 2.79
CA ILE A 157 -26.02 -13.17 2.27
C ILE A 157 -25.37 -14.05 3.34
N ILE A 158 -25.29 -13.58 4.59
CA ILE A 158 -24.73 -14.36 5.70
C ILE A 158 -25.59 -15.61 5.97
N LYS A 159 -26.91 -15.49 5.93
CA LYS A 159 -27.83 -16.64 6.11
C LYS A 159 -27.63 -17.68 5.01
N ILE A 160 -27.52 -17.23 3.75
CA ILE A 160 -27.26 -18.13 2.62
C ILE A 160 -25.89 -18.80 2.74
N LEU A 161 -24.85 -18.06 3.16
CA LEU A 161 -23.51 -18.61 3.39
C LEU A 161 -23.50 -19.64 4.52
N ASP A 162 -24.28 -19.43 5.58
CA ASP A 162 -24.42 -20.38 6.68
C ASP A 162 -25.16 -21.66 6.24
N GLU A 163 -26.19 -21.54 5.41
CA GLU A 163 -26.90 -22.67 4.82
C GLU A 163 -26.01 -23.48 3.84
N LEU A 164 -25.14 -22.80 3.11
CA LEU A 164 -24.20 -23.42 2.15
C LEU A 164 -22.95 -23.98 2.83
N LYS A 165 -22.73 -23.73 4.11
CA LYS A 165 -21.65 -24.38 4.84
C LYS A 165 -21.83 -25.87 4.76
N PRO A 166 -20.83 -26.64 4.26
CA PRO A 166 -20.93 -28.08 4.21
C PRO A 166 -21.21 -28.64 5.60
N SER A 167 -22.42 -29.15 5.80
CA SER A 167 -22.82 -29.81 7.03
C SER A 167 -21.94 -31.03 7.22
N GLY A 168 -20.97 -30.91 8.13
CA GLY A 168 -20.23 -32.08 8.60
C GLY A 168 -19.32 -32.74 7.57
N PHE A 169 -18.22 -32.05 7.18
CA PHE A 169 -17.00 -32.85 7.03
C PHE A 169 -16.56 -33.25 8.45
N ALA A 170 -17.28 -34.22 9.04
CA ALA A 170 -16.61 -35.12 9.94
C ALA A 170 -15.30 -35.50 9.23
N LEU A 171 -14.19 -35.27 9.89
CA LEU A 171 -12.86 -35.66 9.46
C LEU A 171 -12.79 -37.21 9.33
N GLU A 172 -13.61 -37.81 8.45
CA GLU A 172 -13.30 -39.11 7.93
C GLU A 172 -12.03 -38.95 7.13
N SER A 173 -10.95 -39.26 7.80
CA SER A 173 -9.61 -39.25 7.23
C SER A 173 -9.67 -40.09 5.95
N ASP A 174 -9.54 -39.40 4.79
CA ASP A 174 -9.43 -40.08 3.49
C ASP A 174 -8.39 -41.21 3.65
N PRO A 175 -8.75 -42.47 3.35
CA PRO A 175 -7.83 -43.63 3.49
C PRO A 175 -6.49 -43.46 2.80
N ARG A 176 -6.42 -42.59 1.79
CA ARG A 176 -5.17 -42.22 1.09
C ARG A 176 -4.16 -41.54 2.02
N TRP A 177 -4.63 -40.83 3.05
CA TRP A 177 -3.77 -40.05 3.97
C TRP A 177 -3.29 -40.88 5.18
N GLU A 178 -3.81 -42.10 5.38
CA GLU A 178 -3.37 -42.97 6.48
C GLU A 178 -1.87 -43.29 6.45
N LYS A 179 -1.32 -43.45 5.23
CA LYS A 179 0.12 -43.65 5.05
C LYS A 179 0.98 -42.49 5.48
N LEU A 180 0.45 -41.27 5.38
CA LEU A 180 1.16 -40.06 5.82
C LEU A 180 1.14 -39.85 7.34
N LYS A 181 0.11 -40.34 8.03
CA LYS A 181 0.06 -40.28 9.51
C LYS A 181 1.19 -41.10 10.16
N LYS A 182 1.66 -42.17 9.49
CA LYS A 182 2.79 -43.00 9.97
C LYS A 182 4.15 -42.29 9.88
N ILE A 183 4.27 -41.24 9.07
CA ILE A 183 5.53 -40.52 8.87
C ILE A 183 5.76 -39.49 10.01
N LYS A 184 4.68 -39.03 10.64
CA LYS A 184 4.73 -37.99 11.69
C LYS A 184 5.16 -38.52 13.08
N ASN A 185 5.22 -39.84 13.24
CA ASN A 185 5.53 -40.54 14.50
C ASN A 185 6.94 -41.19 14.51
N LYS A 186 7.89 -40.60 13.76
CA LYS A 186 9.30 -41.03 13.82
C LYS A 186 10.18 -39.88 14.25
#